data_12683a5eaf380396b32c07ad46f49395
#
_entry.id   12683a5eaf380396b32c07ad46f49395
#
_cell.length_a   1.000
_cell.length_b   1.000
_cell.length_c   1.000
_cell.angle_alpha   90.00
_cell.angle_beta   90.00
_cell.angle_gamma   90.00
#
_symmetry.space_group_name_H-M   'P 1'
#
loop_
_entity.id
_entity.type
_entity.pdbx_description
1 polymer ?
#
loop_
_entity_poly.entity_id
_entity_poly.type
_entity_poly.pdbx_seq_one_letter_code
_entity_poly.pdbx_strand_id
1 'polypeptide(L)'
;SGGMDSAVSLGIAKTLGYDLAALHVNYGQKTEEKEQEAFYDLCEHYNIRNRMIVNVSYLAKFGGSSLTDSSIEVTEADLQNPDIPSSYVPFRNANILSIATSWAEVIDADAIIIGAMEEDSSGYPDTRKAFFDAYQESVNLGTRPESNIEIVTPIINMTKKDIIMRGYKLGVPFEKTWSCYKNSDKACGKCDSCALRLRGFQEAGIDDPLDYVARPDYLKKA
;
A
#
# COMPACT_ATOMS: atom_id res chain seq x y z
N SER A 1 0.70 -3.84 5.62
CA SER A 1 1.78 -3.47 4.71
C SER A 1 2.67 -2.40 5.34
N GLY A 2 3.93 -2.37 4.94
CA GLY A 2 4.92 -1.37 5.39
C GLY A 2 4.93 -0.09 4.54
N GLY A 3 4.02 0.08 3.59
CA GLY A 3 3.98 1.21 2.67
C GLY A 3 3.42 2.49 3.28
N MET A 4 3.79 3.64 2.70
CA MET A 4 3.37 4.97 3.14
C MET A 4 1.85 5.13 3.22
N ASP A 5 1.12 4.71 2.19
CA ASP A 5 -0.33 4.87 2.11
C ASP A 5 -1.06 4.05 3.19
N SER A 6 -0.57 2.83 3.44
CA SER A 6 -1.06 1.99 4.54
C SER A 6 -0.75 2.60 5.91
N ALA A 7 0.42 3.21 6.09
CA ALA A 7 0.78 3.87 7.34
C ALA A 7 -0.12 5.08 7.64
N VAL A 8 -0.47 5.87 6.62
CA VAL A 8 -1.41 6.99 6.78
C VAL A 8 -2.83 6.49 7.09
N SER A 9 -3.29 5.44 6.39
CA SER A 9 -4.57 4.80 6.67
C SER A 9 -4.65 4.24 8.09
N LEU A 10 -3.54 3.65 8.57
CA LEU A 10 -3.40 3.19 9.94
C LEU A 10 -3.48 4.34 10.96
N GLY A 11 -2.80 5.46 10.69
CA GLY A 11 -2.87 6.67 11.50
C GLY A 11 -4.29 7.24 11.58
N ILE A 12 -5.03 7.24 10.46
CA ILE A 12 -6.44 7.65 10.41
C ILE A 12 -7.29 6.71 11.27
N ALA A 13 -7.16 5.39 11.09
CA ALA A 13 -7.89 4.40 11.86
C ALA A 13 -7.67 4.54 13.37
N LYS A 14 -6.42 4.79 13.78
CA LYS A 14 -6.08 5.03 15.19
C LYS A 14 -6.79 6.25 15.77
N THR A 15 -6.89 7.35 14.98
CA THR A 15 -7.60 8.56 15.45
C THR A 15 -9.12 8.40 15.50
N LEU A 16 -9.67 7.47 14.74
CA LEU A 16 -11.09 7.09 14.77
C LEU A 16 -11.42 6.13 15.92
N GLY A 17 -10.42 5.68 16.68
CA GLY A 17 -10.61 4.85 17.87
C GLY A 17 -10.73 3.36 17.60
N TYR A 18 -10.39 2.87 16.41
CA TYR A 18 -10.38 1.43 16.11
C TYR A 18 -9.39 0.69 17.01
N ASP A 19 -9.77 -0.50 17.48
CA ASP A 19 -8.83 -1.51 17.97
C ASP A 19 -8.24 -2.23 16.76
N LEU A 20 -6.91 -2.25 16.66
CA LEU A 20 -6.23 -2.55 15.42
C LEU A 20 -5.60 -3.94 15.41
N ALA A 21 -5.92 -4.71 14.36
CA ALA A 21 -5.17 -5.88 13.93
C ALA A 21 -4.46 -5.57 12.59
N ALA A 22 -3.23 -6.02 12.41
CA ALA A 22 -2.43 -5.69 11.23
C ALA A 22 -2.09 -6.94 10.40
N LEU A 23 -2.37 -6.86 9.09
CA LEU A 23 -2.05 -7.90 8.12
C LEU A 23 -0.96 -7.43 7.16
N HIS A 24 0.07 -8.25 6.98
CA HIS A 24 1.06 -8.14 5.91
C HIS A 24 1.00 -9.38 5.02
N VAL A 25 1.10 -9.18 3.71
CA VAL A 25 1.07 -10.27 2.75
C VAL A 25 2.32 -10.24 1.88
N ASN A 26 3.11 -11.30 1.99
CA ASN A 26 4.24 -11.56 1.12
C ASN A 26 3.75 -12.29 -0.13
N TYR A 27 3.92 -11.67 -1.31
CA TYR A 27 3.47 -12.23 -2.60
C TYR A 27 4.61 -12.52 -3.56
N GLY A 28 5.86 -12.60 -3.04
CA GLY A 28 7.07 -12.84 -3.82
C GLY A 28 7.66 -11.55 -4.42
N GLN A 29 7.37 -10.40 -3.84
CA GLN A 29 7.93 -9.12 -4.26
C GLN A 29 9.43 -9.03 -3.95
N LYS A 30 10.18 -8.33 -4.82
CA LYS A 30 11.64 -8.20 -4.74
C LYS A 30 12.16 -7.56 -3.44
N THR A 31 11.35 -6.76 -2.77
CA THR A 31 11.67 -6.03 -1.54
C THR A 31 10.93 -6.58 -0.31
N GLU A 32 10.55 -7.86 -0.34
CA GLU A 32 9.75 -8.54 0.70
C GLU A 32 10.28 -8.32 2.11
N GLU A 33 11.57 -8.58 2.34
CA GLU A 33 12.19 -8.45 3.66
C GLU A 33 12.11 -7.02 4.20
N LYS A 34 12.39 -6.02 3.35
CA LYS A 34 12.35 -4.61 3.76
C LYS A 34 10.94 -4.10 4.01
N GLU A 35 9.97 -4.55 3.22
CA GLU A 35 8.56 -4.23 3.45
C GLU A 35 8.04 -4.88 4.74
N GLN A 36 8.50 -6.08 5.05
CA GLN A 36 8.17 -6.77 6.30
C GLN A 36 8.81 -6.10 7.53
N GLU A 37 10.06 -5.63 7.43
CA GLU A 37 10.71 -4.83 8.47
C GLU A 37 9.88 -3.56 8.76
N ALA A 38 9.55 -2.80 7.72
CA ALA A 38 8.72 -1.60 7.83
C ALA A 38 7.34 -1.90 8.45
N PHE A 39 6.73 -3.04 8.12
CA PHE A 39 5.48 -3.48 8.75
C PHE A 39 5.62 -3.70 10.25
N TYR A 40 6.70 -4.35 10.70
CA TYR A 40 6.95 -4.55 12.13
C TYR A 40 7.19 -3.22 12.85
N ASP A 41 7.99 -2.33 12.27
CA ASP A 41 8.28 -1.01 12.84
C ASP A 41 7.00 -0.17 13.03
N LEU A 42 6.07 -0.22 12.07
CA LEU A 42 4.77 0.42 12.18
C LEU A 42 3.89 -0.23 13.26
N CYS A 43 3.87 -1.56 13.34
CA CYS A 43 3.14 -2.26 14.39
C CYS A 43 3.66 -1.91 15.80
N GLU A 44 4.96 -1.78 15.96
CA GLU A 44 5.57 -1.36 17.22
C GLU A 44 5.24 0.10 17.56
N HIS A 45 5.36 1.00 16.59
CA HIS A 45 5.04 2.42 16.79
C HIS A 45 3.58 2.63 17.26
N TYR A 46 2.64 1.88 16.68
CA TYR A 46 1.22 1.97 17.04
C TYR A 46 0.77 0.99 18.15
N ASN A 47 1.71 0.23 18.73
CA ASN A 47 1.44 -0.79 19.75
C ASN A 47 0.42 -1.86 19.31
N ILE A 48 0.47 -2.29 18.04
CA ILE A 48 -0.40 -3.32 17.50
C ILE A 48 0.18 -4.70 17.85
N ARG A 49 -0.52 -5.43 18.71
CA ARG A 49 -0.11 -6.77 19.17
C ARG A 49 -0.67 -7.88 18.27
N ASN A 50 -1.92 -7.73 17.83
CA ASN A 50 -2.56 -8.67 16.93
C ASN A 50 -2.06 -8.41 15.51
N ARG A 51 -1.10 -9.20 15.05
CA ARG A 51 -0.45 -9.04 13.75
C ARG A 51 -0.24 -10.38 13.08
N MET A 52 -0.46 -10.44 11.77
CA MET A 52 -0.32 -11.63 10.96
C MET A 52 0.50 -11.33 9.70
N ILE A 53 1.37 -12.26 9.33
CA ILE A 53 2.06 -12.28 8.04
C ILE A 53 1.61 -13.53 7.30
N VAL A 54 1.17 -13.35 6.06
CA VAL A 54 0.73 -14.45 5.18
C VAL A 54 1.59 -14.48 3.94
N ASN A 55 2.04 -15.66 3.53
CA ASN A 55 2.82 -15.86 2.31
C ASN A 55 1.91 -16.40 1.20
N VAL A 56 1.82 -15.66 0.11
CA VAL A 56 1.14 -16.02 -1.14
C VAL A 56 2.08 -15.92 -2.34
N SER A 57 3.33 -16.30 -2.15
CA SER A 57 4.37 -16.24 -3.19
C SER A 57 4.06 -17.06 -4.45
N TYR A 58 3.01 -17.89 -4.42
CA TYR A 58 2.50 -18.54 -5.64
C TYR A 58 2.06 -17.52 -6.72
N LEU A 59 1.70 -16.28 -6.34
CA LEU A 59 1.40 -15.21 -7.29
C LEU A 59 2.59 -14.88 -8.19
N ALA A 60 3.81 -15.02 -7.68
CA ALA A 60 5.01 -14.84 -8.48
C ALA A 60 5.16 -15.90 -9.58
N LYS A 61 4.60 -17.10 -9.39
CA LYS A 61 4.64 -18.18 -10.41
C LYS A 61 3.76 -17.88 -11.63
N PHE A 62 2.80 -16.98 -11.51
CA PHE A 62 1.97 -16.56 -12.65
C PHE A 62 2.74 -15.64 -13.60
N GLY A 63 3.82 -14.99 -13.12
CA GLY A 63 4.62 -14.06 -13.92
C GLY A 63 3.89 -12.77 -14.26
N GLY A 64 4.41 -12.05 -15.26
CA GLY A 64 3.75 -10.88 -15.85
C GLY A 64 3.89 -9.58 -15.05
N SER A 65 4.64 -9.55 -13.95
CA SER A 65 4.89 -8.33 -13.18
C SER A 65 6.37 -8.17 -12.88
N SER A 66 6.89 -6.96 -13.09
CA SER A 66 8.27 -6.61 -12.72
C SER A 66 8.54 -6.65 -11.21
N LEU A 67 7.50 -6.71 -10.37
CA LEU A 67 7.65 -6.83 -8.92
C LEU A 67 7.97 -8.25 -8.46
N THR A 68 7.51 -9.25 -9.19
CA THR A 68 7.58 -10.67 -8.80
C THR A 68 8.39 -11.54 -9.75
N ASP A 69 8.56 -11.10 -11.01
CA ASP A 69 9.32 -11.81 -12.03
C ASP A 69 10.73 -11.21 -12.16
N SER A 70 11.75 -12.01 -11.88
CA SER A 70 13.15 -11.57 -11.96
C SER A 70 13.62 -11.31 -13.41
N SER A 71 12.94 -11.86 -14.41
CA SER A 71 13.24 -11.65 -15.83
C SER A 71 12.72 -10.29 -16.34
N ILE A 72 11.80 -9.66 -15.63
CA ILE A 72 11.23 -8.36 -15.98
C ILE A 72 11.88 -7.27 -15.11
N GLU A 73 12.53 -6.30 -15.75
CA GLU A 73 13.14 -5.18 -15.03
C GLU A 73 12.09 -4.21 -14.53
N VAL A 74 12.31 -3.68 -13.31
CA VAL A 74 11.53 -2.55 -12.79
C VAL A 74 12.00 -1.29 -13.52
N THR A 75 11.16 -0.73 -14.37
CA THR A 75 11.46 0.45 -15.20
C THR A 75 11.56 1.72 -14.36
N GLU A 76 12.16 2.78 -14.93
CA GLU A 76 12.02 4.13 -14.40
C GLU A 76 10.59 4.61 -14.64
N ALA A 77 10.10 5.45 -13.74
CA ALA A 77 8.74 5.97 -13.78
C ALA A 77 8.49 6.86 -14.99
N ASP A 78 7.38 6.61 -15.66
CA ASP A 78 6.75 7.56 -16.57
C ASP A 78 5.38 7.94 -16.00
N LEU A 79 5.36 9.07 -15.26
CA LEU A 79 4.14 9.54 -14.59
C LEU A 79 3.07 10.11 -15.54
N GLN A 80 3.34 10.15 -16.85
CA GLN A 80 2.40 10.60 -17.88
C GLN A 80 1.85 9.41 -18.68
N ASN A 81 2.40 8.23 -18.53
CA ASN A 81 1.93 7.04 -19.25
C ASN A 81 0.54 6.62 -18.75
N PRO A 82 -0.50 6.55 -19.60
CA PRO A 82 -1.84 6.14 -19.23
C PRO A 82 -1.99 4.61 -19.14
N ASP A 83 -1.00 3.84 -19.59
CA ASP A 83 -1.05 2.39 -19.63
C ASP A 83 -0.81 1.78 -18.25
N ILE A 84 -1.29 0.55 -18.06
CA ILE A 84 -1.03 -0.21 -16.83
C ILE A 84 0.47 -0.54 -16.79
N PRO A 85 1.20 -0.13 -15.74
CA PRO A 85 2.64 -0.32 -15.68
C PRO A 85 3.02 -1.79 -15.46
N SER A 86 4.26 -2.16 -15.83
CA SER A 86 4.81 -3.50 -15.63
C SER A 86 4.86 -3.95 -14.16
N SER A 87 4.76 -3.01 -13.23
CA SER A 87 4.71 -3.26 -11.78
C SER A 87 3.34 -3.74 -11.28
N TYR A 88 2.31 -3.77 -12.13
CA TYR A 88 1.02 -4.34 -11.76
C TYR A 88 1.12 -5.86 -11.56
N VAL A 89 0.78 -6.34 -10.39
CA VAL A 89 0.59 -7.78 -10.11
C VAL A 89 -0.89 -8.10 -10.30
N PRO A 90 -1.26 -8.91 -11.30
CA PRO A 90 -2.66 -9.13 -11.66
C PRO A 90 -3.53 -9.56 -10.47
N PHE A 91 -4.56 -8.76 -10.21
CA PHE A 91 -5.60 -9.05 -9.21
C PHE A 91 -5.07 -9.26 -7.78
N ARG A 92 -3.91 -8.66 -7.44
CA ARG A 92 -3.24 -8.84 -6.14
C ARG A 92 -4.10 -8.33 -4.99
N ASN A 93 -4.76 -7.16 -5.13
CA ASN A 93 -5.57 -6.59 -4.06
C ASN A 93 -6.79 -7.46 -3.74
N ALA A 94 -7.39 -8.15 -4.72
CA ALA A 94 -8.44 -9.12 -4.45
C ALA A 94 -7.94 -10.31 -3.62
N ASN A 95 -6.74 -10.83 -3.91
CA ASN A 95 -6.12 -11.89 -3.10
C ASN A 95 -5.86 -11.42 -1.66
N ILE A 96 -5.34 -10.21 -1.49
CA ILE A 96 -5.11 -9.62 -0.16
C ILE A 96 -6.43 -9.45 0.59
N LEU A 97 -7.46 -8.93 -0.06
CA LEU A 97 -8.79 -8.76 0.54
C LEU A 97 -9.45 -10.08 0.91
N SER A 98 -9.28 -11.14 0.10
CA SER A 98 -9.80 -12.48 0.43
C SER A 98 -9.21 -13.02 1.73
N ILE A 99 -7.89 -12.87 1.91
CA ILE A 99 -7.19 -13.25 3.14
C ILE A 99 -7.65 -12.39 4.31
N ALA A 100 -7.74 -11.08 4.10
CA ALA A 100 -8.18 -10.13 5.12
C ALA A 100 -9.62 -10.42 5.57
N THR A 101 -10.54 -10.74 4.63
CA THR A 101 -11.94 -11.09 4.94
C THR A 101 -12.01 -12.36 5.78
N SER A 102 -11.27 -13.41 5.38
CA SER A 102 -11.25 -14.67 6.15
C SER A 102 -10.73 -14.46 7.56
N TRP A 103 -9.70 -13.64 7.73
CA TRP A 103 -9.17 -13.35 9.06
C TRP A 103 -10.08 -12.43 9.87
N ALA A 104 -10.70 -11.43 9.23
CA ALA A 104 -11.67 -10.53 9.85
C ALA A 104 -12.84 -11.29 10.48
N GLU A 105 -13.39 -12.29 9.77
CA GLU A 105 -14.43 -13.17 10.33
C GLU A 105 -13.98 -13.97 11.56
N VAL A 106 -12.70 -14.41 11.58
CA VAL A 106 -12.16 -15.21 12.70
C VAL A 106 -11.97 -14.37 13.95
N ILE A 107 -11.60 -13.09 13.80
CA ILE A 107 -11.34 -12.20 14.92
C ILE A 107 -12.51 -11.26 15.23
N ASP A 108 -13.66 -11.48 14.60
CA ASP A 108 -14.88 -10.66 14.73
C ASP A 108 -14.61 -9.17 14.50
N ALA A 109 -13.85 -8.84 13.43
CA ALA A 109 -13.54 -7.47 13.06
C ALA A 109 -14.71 -6.84 12.29
N ASP A 110 -14.99 -5.55 12.60
CA ASP A 110 -16.05 -4.78 11.94
C ASP A 110 -15.60 -4.14 10.62
N ALA A 111 -14.28 -4.03 10.39
CA ALA A 111 -13.76 -3.36 9.21
C ALA A 111 -12.42 -3.93 8.73
N ILE A 112 -12.22 -3.87 7.41
CA ILE A 112 -10.94 -4.07 6.74
C ILE A 112 -10.51 -2.72 6.17
N ILE A 113 -9.40 -2.17 6.69
CA ILE A 113 -8.88 -0.87 6.26
C ILE A 113 -7.72 -1.09 5.30
N ILE A 114 -7.84 -0.56 4.08
CA ILE A 114 -6.82 -0.67 3.04
C ILE A 114 -6.37 0.71 2.54
N GLY A 115 -5.05 0.91 2.47
CA GLY A 115 -4.43 2.14 1.97
C GLY A 115 -4.36 2.16 0.44
N ALA A 116 -5.52 2.16 -0.21
CA ALA A 116 -5.64 2.30 -1.66
C ALA A 116 -6.02 3.74 -2.02
N MET A 117 -5.53 4.18 -3.18
CA MET A 117 -5.87 5.47 -3.77
C MET A 117 -6.15 5.30 -5.27
N GLU A 118 -7.08 6.07 -5.79
CA GLU A 118 -7.44 6.08 -7.21
C GLU A 118 -6.73 7.20 -7.95
N GLU A 119 -6.73 8.42 -7.40
CA GLU A 119 -6.00 9.56 -7.94
C GLU A 119 -4.49 9.43 -7.66
N ASP A 120 -3.64 9.95 -8.55
CA ASP A 120 -2.18 9.89 -8.44
C ASP A 120 -1.63 8.48 -8.18
N SER A 121 -2.37 7.46 -8.59
CA SER A 121 -1.97 6.06 -8.47
C SER A 121 -1.13 5.62 -9.66
N SER A 122 -0.58 4.41 -9.56
CA SER A 122 0.11 3.77 -10.69
C SER A 122 -0.85 3.23 -11.76
N GLY A 123 -2.15 3.53 -11.70
CA GLY A 123 -3.14 3.10 -12.69
C GLY A 123 -3.59 1.63 -12.57
N TYR A 124 -3.38 1.00 -11.43
CA TYR A 124 -3.80 -0.40 -11.21
C TYR A 124 -5.33 -0.53 -11.19
N PRO A 125 -5.92 -1.50 -11.95
CA PRO A 125 -7.37 -1.66 -11.99
C PRO A 125 -8.01 -1.96 -10.64
N ASP A 126 -7.29 -2.69 -9.77
CA ASP A 126 -7.73 -3.14 -8.45
C ASP A 126 -7.42 -2.14 -7.31
N THR A 127 -7.18 -0.87 -7.65
CA THR A 127 -7.11 0.25 -6.70
C THR A 127 -8.23 1.26 -6.88
N ARG A 128 -9.14 1.04 -7.82
CA ARG A 128 -10.25 1.95 -8.10
C ARG A 128 -11.36 1.81 -7.07
N LYS A 129 -12.04 2.90 -6.76
CA LYS A 129 -13.19 2.88 -5.84
C LYS A 129 -14.26 1.86 -6.27
N ALA A 130 -14.59 1.81 -7.56
CA ALA A 130 -15.57 0.87 -8.10
C ALA A 130 -15.18 -0.61 -7.85
N PHE A 131 -13.89 -0.94 -7.81
CA PHE A 131 -13.43 -2.28 -7.46
C PHE A 131 -13.76 -2.60 -5.99
N PHE A 132 -13.48 -1.68 -5.05
CA PHE A 132 -13.76 -1.89 -3.63
C PHE A 132 -15.26 -1.94 -3.35
N ASP A 133 -16.07 -1.11 -4.02
CA ASP A 133 -17.53 -1.14 -3.91
C ASP A 133 -18.09 -2.51 -4.34
N ALA A 134 -17.64 -3.05 -5.48
CA ALA A 134 -18.03 -4.37 -5.95
C ALA A 134 -17.51 -5.51 -5.04
N TYR A 135 -16.30 -5.33 -4.48
CA TYR A 135 -15.74 -6.32 -3.55
C TYR A 135 -16.49 -6.35 -2.22
N GLN A 136 -16.98 -5.20 -1.74
CA GLN A 136 -17.85 -5.12 -0.56
C GLN A 136 -19.10 -6.00 -0.72
N GLU A 137 -19.76 -5.98 -1.89
CA GLU A 137 -20.90 -6.86 -2.16
C GLU A 137 -20.51 -8.35 -2.08
N SER A 138 -19.31 -8.70 -2.56
CA SER A 138 -18.80 -10.07 -2.44
C SER A 138 -18.57 -10.48 -0.98
N VAL A 139 -18.09 -9.57 -0.14
CA VAL A 139 -17.93 -9.80 1.30
C VAL A 139 -19.29 -10.00 1.96
N ASN A 140 -20.26 -9.13 1.69
CA ASN A 140 -21.62 -9.20 2.26
C ASN A 140 -22.32 -10.52 1.94
N LEU A 141 -22.10 -11.04 0.73
CA LEU A 141 -22.73 -12.29 0.27
C LEU A 141 -21.94 -13.55 0.66
N GLY A 142 -20.64 -13.42 0.86
CA GLY A 142 -19.73 -14.55 1.03
C GLY A 142 -19.32 -14.85 2.47
N THR A 143 -19.69 -14.00 3.42
CA THR A 143 -19.41 -14.17 4.86
C THR A 143 -20.62 -14.67 5.63
N ARG A 144 -20.43 -15.00 6.92
CA ARG A 144 -21.53 -15.43 7.79
C ARG A 144 -22.62 -14.35 7.89
N PRO A 145 -23.90 -14.71 8.00
CA PRO A 145 -24.99 -13.73 8.05
C PRO A 145 -24.88 -12.69 9.18
N GLU A 146 -24.24 -13.04 10.28
CA GLU A 146 -23.99 -12.16 11.42
C GLU A 146 -22.74 -11.30 11.25
N SER A 147 -21.87 -11.58 10.28
CA SER A 147 -20.69 -10.78 9.98
C SER A 147 -21.10 -9.45 9.33
N ASN A 148 -20.53 -8.35 9.82
CA ASN A 148 -20.77 -7.02 9.27
C ASN A 148 -19.42 -6.34 9.00
N ILE A 149 -18.69 -6.85 8.01
CA ILE A 149 -17.33 -6.41 7.71
C ILE A 149 -17.37 -5.32 6.63
N GLU A 150 -16.98 -4.10 6.97
CA GLU A 150 -16.88 -2.98 6.04
C GLU A 150 -15.48 -2.89 5.42
N ILE A 151 -15.38 -2.68 4.10
CA ILE A 151 -14.13 -2.35 3.43
C ILE A 151 -13.96 -0.83 3.42
N VAL A 152 -13.02 -0.34 4.22
CA VAL A 152 -12.76 1.08 4.39
C VAL A 152 -11.51 1.50 3.62
N THR A 153 -11.66 2.46 2.72
CA THR A 153 -10.60 3.02 1.89
C THR A 153 -10.40 4.51 2.21
N PRO A 154 -9.79 4.86 3.35
CA PRO A 154 -9.86 6.21 3.92
C PRO A 154 -9.13 7.28 3.10
N ILE A 155 -8.29 6.88 2.16
CA ILE A 155 -7.48 7.78 1.32
C ILE A 155 -7.79 7.66 -0.17
N ILE A 156 -8.87 6.97 -0.55
CA ILE A 156 -9.17 6.61 -1.95
C ILE A 156 -9.24 7.82 -2.89
N ASN A 157 -9.80 8.94 -2.42
CA ASN A 157 -9.97 10.19 -3.17
C ASN A 157 -8.90 11.25 -2.83
N MET A 158 -7.81 10.88 -2.17
CA MET A 158 -6.74 11.81 -1.79
C MET A 158 -5.63 11.79 -2.84
N THR A 159 -5.04 12.96 -3.13
CA THR A 159 -3.77 13.05 -3.87
C THR A 159 -2.60 12.59 -2.97
N LYS A 160 -1.44 12.28 -3.57
CA LYS A 160 -0.23 11.97 -2.77
C LYS A 160 0.15 13.09 -1.83
N LYS A 161 0.01 14.35 -2.26
CA LYS A 161 0.18 15.52 -1.41
C LYS A 161 -0.75 15.49 -0.20
N ASP A 162 -2.04 15.23 -0.41
CA ASP A 162 -3.02 15.21 0.68
C ASP A 162 -2.73 14.10 1.69
N ILE A 163 -2.34 12.92 1.20
CA ILE A 163 -1.94 11.78 2.04
C ILE A 163 -0.76 12.17 2.93
N ILE A 164 0.28 12.79 2.36
CA ILE A 164 1.46 13.22 3.11
C ILE A 164 1.11 14.30 4.13
N MET A 165 0.35 15.31 3.73
CA MET A 165 -0.11 16.37 4.62
C MET A 165 -0.97 15.81 5.77
N ARG A 166 -1.83 14.85 5.47
CA ARG A 166 -2.65 14.17 6.48
C ARG A 166 -1.78 13.35 7.43
N GLY A 167 -0.86 12.55 6.89
CA GLY A 167 0.06 11.74 7.68
C GLY A 167 0.96 12.60 8.58
N TYR A 168 1.49 13.70 8.07
CA TYR A 168 2.28 14.63 8.86
C TYR A 168 1.49 15.21 10.05
N LYS A 169 0.23 15.63 9.84
CA LYS A 169 -0.65 16.11 10.91
C LYS A 169 -0.98 15.04 11.96
N LEU A 170 -0.98 13.77 11.56
CA LEU A 170 -1.26 12.63 12.44
C LEU A 170 0.01 12.07 13.11
N GLY A 171 1.19 12.61 12.83
CA GLY A 171 2.46 12.10 13.35
C GLY A 171 2.81 10.72 12.82
N VAL A 172 2.42 10.39 11.57
CA VAL A 172 2.80 9.13 10.93
C VAL A 172 4.31 9.06 10.75
N PRO A 173 4.97 7.98 11.19
CA PRO A 173 6.42 7.84 11.10
C PRO A 173 6.85 7.46 9.68
N PHE A 174 6.93 8.43 8.77
CA PHE A 174 7.26 8.20 7.36
C PHE A 174 8.65 7.58 7.16
N GLU A 175 9.59 7.81 8.08
CA GLU A 175 10.92 7.19 8.12
C GLU A 175 10.88 5.67 8.34
N LYS A 176 9.79 5.15 8.88
CA LYS A 176 9.56 3.72 9.12
C LYS A 176 8.77 3.04 7.98
N THR A 177 8.47 3.75 6.91
CA THR A 177 7.73 3.21 5.77
C THR A 177 8.66 2.85 4.63
N TRP A 178 8.28 1.85 3.81
CA TRP A 178 9.04 1.49 2.63
C TRP A 178 8.15 1.45 1.39
N SER A 179 8.62 2.05 0.30
CA SER A 179 7.86 2.14 -0.95
C SER A 179 8.65 1.69 -2.18
N CYS A 180 9.99 1.64 -2.12
CA CYS A 180 10.81 1.31 -3.28
C CYS A 180 10.57 -0.13 -3.76
N TYR A 181 10.37 -0.31 -5.07
CA TYR A 181 10.20 -1.62 -5.69
C TYR A 181 11.51 -2.32 -6.05
N LYS A 182 12.63 -1.61 -6.01
CA LYS A 182 13.90 -2.07 -6.58
C LYS A 182 14.97 -2.37 -5.53
N ASN A 183 15.10 -1.52 -4.53
CA ASN A 183 16.18 -1.56 -3.54
C ASN A 183 15.62 -1.83 -2.14
N SER A 184 16.49 -2.33 -1.23
CA SER A 184 16.13 -2.64 0.17
C SER A 184 16.96 -1.84 1.19
N ASP A 185 18.01 -1.12 0.80
CA ASP A 185 18.86 -0.28 1.66
C ASP A 185 18.51 1.20 1.53
N LYS A 186 18.71 1.78 0.33
CA LYS A 186 18.33 3.15 -0.03
C LYS A 186 17.33 3.09 -1.17
N ALA A 187 16.23 3.83 -1.04
CA ALA A 187 15.22 3.88 -2.08
C ALA A 187 15.83 4.38 -3.40
N CYS A 188 15.48 3.77 -4.53
CA CYS A 188 16.12 4.11 -5.81
C CYS A 188 15.83 5.54 -6.29
N GLY A 189 14.68 6.09 -5.91
CA GLY A 189 14.20 7.42 -6.29
C GLY A 189 13.58 7.51 -7.68
N LYS A 190 13.57 6.41 -8.45
CA LYS A 190 13.22 6.44 -9.87
C LYS A 190 12.11 5.46 -10.30
N CYS A 191 11.81 4.40 -9.54
CA CYS A 191 10.66 3.54 -9.85
C CYS A 191 9.34 4.28 -9.58
N ASP A 192 8.22 3.79 -10.15
CA ASP A 192 6.90 4.42 -10.04
C ASP A 192 6.54 4.82 -8.60
N SER A 193 6.71 3.90 -7.66
CA SER A 193 6.39 4.18 -6.26
C SER A 193 7.30 5.25 -5.64
N CYS A 194 8.60 5.25 -5.95
CA CYS A 194 9.51 6.29 -5.49
C CYS A 194 9.18 7.64 -6.11
N ALA A 195 8.87 7.68 -7.40
CA ALA A 195 8.54 8.90 -8.12
C ALA A 195 7.26 9.54 -7.61
N LEU A 196 6.19 8.74 -7.45
CA LEU A 196 4.92 9.19 -6.86
C LEU A 196 5.11 9.70 -5.42
N ARG A 197 5.89 8.99 -4.61
CA ARG A 197 6.19 9.40 -3.24
C ARG A 197 6.96 10.71 -3.20
N LEU A 198 8.08 10.82 -3.93
CA LEU A 198 8.89 12.04 -3.98
C LEU A 198 8.10 13.22 -4.52
N ARG A 199 7.31 13.05 -5.60
CA ARG A 199 6.42 14.09 -6.11
C ARG A 199 5.47 14.60 -5.04
N GLY A 200 4.80 13.70 -4.33
CA GLY A 200 3.87 14.07 -3.27
C GLY A 200 4.54 14.85 -2.13
N PHE A 201 5.75 14.48 -1.68
CA PHE A 201 6.51 15.22 -0.69
C PHE A 201 6.94 16.60 -1.22
N GLN A 202 7.40 16.68 -2.46
CA GLN A 202 7.78 17.94 -3.11
C GLN A 202 6.56 18.89 -3.25
N GLU A 203 5.39 18.38 -3.65
CA GLU A 203 4.14 19.15 -3.72
C GLU A 203 3.65 19.62 -2.36
N ALA A 204 3.91 18.84 -1.31
CA ALA A 204 3.58 19.19 0.06
C ALA A 204 4.56 20.20 0.67
N GLY A 205 5.72 20.42 0.06
CA GLY A 205 6.79 21.27 0.60
C GLY A 205 7.43 20.68 1.87
N ILE A 206 7.44 19.36 2.00
CA ILE A 206 7.98 18.60 3.13
C ILE A 206 9.10 17.71 2.61
N ASP A 207 10.22 17.63 3.32
CA ASP A 207 11.29 16.70 2.98
C ASP A 207 10.88 15.26 3.32
N ASP A 208 11.07 14.35 2.35
CA ASP A 208 10.87 12.92 2.61
C ASP A 208 12.01 12.40 3.50
N PRO A 209 11.72 11.79 4.65
CA PRO A 209 12.74 11.32 5.58
C PRO A 209 13.52 10.09 5.12
N LEU A 210 13.12 9.42 4.02
CA LEU A 210 13.84 8.26 3.52
C LEU A 210 15.18 8.64 2.86
N ASP A 211 16.14 7.74 2.97
CA ASP A 211 17.37 7.79 2.18
C ASP A 211 17.15 7.30 0.75
N TYR A 212 17.68 8.06 -0.22
CA TYR A 212 17.56 7.77 -1.64
C TYR A 212 18.93 7.67 -2.33
N VAL A 213 19.03 6.78 -3.32
CA VAL A 213 20.17 6.76 -4.25
C VAL A 213 20.15 7.99 -5.15
N ALA A 214 18.97 8.41 -5.60
CA ALA A 214 18.75 9.64 -6.35
C ALA A 214 17.46 10.32 -5.88
N ARG A 215 17.44 11.66 -5.89
CA ARG A 215 16.25 12.47 -5.57
C ARG A 215 15.91 13.39 -6.74
N PRO A 216 15.30 12.86 -7.82
CA PRO A 216 14.85 13.68 -8.93
C PRO A 216 13.81 14.71 -8.49
N ASP A 217 13.78 15.83 -9.19
CA ASP A 217 12.74 16.84 -9.05
C ASP A 217 11.59 16.49 -10.00
N TYR A 218 10.49 15.98 -9.42
CA TYR A 218 9.30 15.56 -10.16
C TYR A 218 8.27 16.69 -10.36
N LEU A 219 8.52 17.91 -9.85
CA LEU A 219 7.68 19.09 -10.10
C LEU A 219 8.05 19.77 -11.41
N LYS A 220 9.32 19.64 -11.86
CA LYS A 220 9.73 20.16 -13.15
C LYS A 220 9.15 19.28 -14.25
N LYS A 221 8.32 19.88 -15.11
CA LYS A 221 7.91 19.24 -16.37
C LYS A 221 9.19 19.02 -17.20
N ALA A 222 9.46 17.76 -17.54
CA ALA A 222 10.48 17.41 -18.50
C ALA A 222 10.11 17.97 -19.90
#